data_c25e28852e4f03c32e7607902e5cd765
#
_entry.id   c25e28852e4f03c32e7607902e5cd765
#
_cell.length_a   1.000
_cell.length_b   1.000
_cell.length_c   1.000
_cell.angle_alpha   90.00
_cell.angle_beta   90.00
_cell.angle_gamma   90.00
#
_symmetry.space_group_name_H-M   'P 1'
#
loop_
_entity.id
_entity.type
_entity.pdbx_description
1 polymer ?
#
loop_
_entity_poly.entity_id
_entity_poly.type
_entity_poly.pdbx_seq_one_letter_code
_entity_poly.pdbx_strand_id
1 'polypeptide(L)'
;MNKYKLAKEIELQEERLQQLKKEYIEKSKPNVKVGQCFSKWNFINTVYYKVIGINNDNVRPIKVIRVVKNRNIDIIELYLEDYGSCNNISREEFDDLYSETLETISNYYEQE
;
A
#
# COMPACT_ATOMS: atom_id res chain seq x y z
N MET A 1 -27.51 -30.19 -14.94
CA MET A 1 -27.59 -28.78 -15.33
C MET A 1 -26.93 -28.60 -16.70
N ASN A 2 -27.58 -27.93 -17.63
CA ASN A 2 -26.97 -27.74 -18.94
C ASN A 2 -25.92 -26.60 -18.93
N LYS A 3 -25.05 -26.63 -19.91
CA LYS A 3 -23.93 -25.67 -20.02
C LYS A 3 -24.38 -24.21 -20.11
N TYR A 4 -25.57 -23.99 -20.69
CA TYR A 4 -26.12 -22.63 -20.82
C TYR A 4 -26.51 -22.02 -19.47
N LYS A 5 -27.13 -22.79 -18.59
CA LYS A 5 -27.48 -22.33 -17.25
C LYS A 5 -26.26 -22.07 -16.38
N LEU A 6 -25.25 -22.92 -16.49
CA LEU A 6 -23.99 -22.72 -15.78
C LEU A 6 -23.28 -21.44 -16.22
N ALA A 7 -23.23 -21.17 -17.53
CA ALA A 7 -22.64 -19.95 -18.07
C ALA A 7 -23.36 -18.70 -17.57
N LYS A 8 -24.70 -18.72 -17.51
CA LYS A 8 -25.48 -17.59 -16.97
C LYS A 8 -25.24 -17.36 -15.48
N GLU A 9 -25.12 -18.41 -14.68
CA GLU A 9 -24.80 -18.28 -13.25
C GLU A 9 -23.41 -17.66 -13.03
N ILE A 10 -22.42 -18.07 -13.81
CA ILE A 10 -21.08 -17.51 -13.75
C ILE A 10 -21.10 -16.02 -14.08
N GLU A 11 -21.80 -15.62 -15.14
CA GLU A 11 -21.94 -14.21 -15.51
C GLU A 11 -22.58 -13.37 -14.42
N LEU A 12 -23.65 -13.89 -13.79
CA LEU A 12 -24.33 -13.19 -12.69
C LEU A 12 -23.43 -13.02 -11.48
N GLN A 13 -22.63 -14.02 -11.15
CA GLN A 13 -21.70 -13.96 -10.03
C GLN A 13 -20.54 -12.99 -10.30
N GLU A 14 -20.04 -12.94 -11.53
CA GLU A 14 -19.01 -11.99 -11.94
C GLU A 14 -19.50 -10.55 -11.87
N GLU A 15 -20.71 -10.27 -12.34
CA GLU A 15 -21.34 -8.96 -12.25
C GLU A 15 -21.52 -8.52 -10.80
N ARG A 16 -21.95 -9.43 -9.95
CA ARG A 16 -22.15 -9.18 -8.52
C ARG A 16 -20.83 -8.85 -7.83
N LEU A 17 -19.77 -9.59 -8.16
CA LEU A 17 -18.44 -9.36 -7.62
C LEU A 17 -17.89 -8.00 -8.05
N GLN A 18 -18.07 -7.61 -9.31
CA GLN A 18 -17.64 -6.31 -9.80
C GLN A 18 -18.39 -5.17 -9.12
N GLN A 19 -19.69 -5.33 -8.88
CA GLN A 19 -20.50 -4.35 -8.19
C GLN A 19 -20.06 -4.19 -6.73
N LEU A 20 -19.78 -5.28 -6.03
CA LEU A 20 -19.26 -5.25 -4.66
C LEU A 20 -17.90 -4.58 -4.59
N LYS A 21 -17.04 -4.82 -5.55
CA LYS A 21 -15.75 -4.13 -5.68
C LYS A 21 -15.91 -2.62 -5.83
N LYS A 22 -16.83 -2.19 -6.68
CA LYS A 22 -17.13 -0.75 -6.87
C LYS A 22 -17.63 -0.11 -5.59
N GLU A 23 -18.56 -0.77 -4.89
CA GLU A 23 -19.09 -0.27 -3.62
C GLU A 23 -18.00 -0.17 -2.56
N TYR A 24 -17.13 -1.17 -2.46
CA TYR A 24 -15.99 -1.16 -1.55
C TYR A 24 -15.06 0.02 -1.84
N ILE A 25 -14.70 0.23 -3.09
CA ILE A 25 -13.80 1.32 -3.51
C ILE A 25 -14.42 2.68 -3.21
N GLU A 26 -15.72 2.87 -3.49
CA GLU A 26 -16.41 4.14 -3.21
C GLU A 26 -16.48 4.44 -1.72
N LYS A 27 -16.80 3.46 -0.89
CA LYS A 27 -16.90 3.61 0.57
C LYS A 27 -15.53 3.74 1.24
N SER A 28 -14.49 3.22 0.61
CA SER A 28 -13.15 3.13 1.15
C SER A 28 -12.18 4.13 0.52
N LYS A 29 -12.65 5.27 0.02
CA LYS A 29 -11.78 6.31 -0.53
C LYS A 29 -10.77 6.76 0.52
N PRO A 30 -9.46 6.67 0.22
CA PRO A 30 -8.46 7.03 1.19
C PRO A 30 -8.44 8.54 1.46
N ASN A 31 -8.37 8.91 2.74
CA ASN A 31 -8.20 10.30 3.14
C ASN A 31 -6.71 10.61 3.30
N VAL A 32 -5.92 10.28 2.28
CA VAL A 32 -4.49 10.52 2.22
C VAL A 32 -4.15 11.30 0.96
N LYS A 33 -3.00 11.98 0.99
CA LYS A 33 -2.49 12.74 -0.16
C LYS A 33 -1.11 12.24 -0.53
N VAL A 34 -0.78 12.33 -1.81
CA VAL A 34 0.58 12.03 -2.30
C VAL A 34 1.59 12.93 -1.57
N GLY A 35 2.66 12.33 -1.10
CA GLY A 35 3.69 12.99 -0.31
C GLY A 35 3.49 12.90 1.20
N GLN A 36 2.35 12.44 1.66
CA GLN A 36 2.09 12.22 3.09
C GLN A 36 2.93 11.05 3.59
N CYS A 37 3.49 11.19 4.80
CA CYS A 37 4.35 10.18 5.40
C CYS A 37 3.76 9.70 6.73
N PHE A 38 3.99 8.43 7.02
CA PHE A 38 3.51 7.82 8.26
C PHE A 38 4.38 6.63 8.65
N SER A 39 4.26 6.19 9.90
CA SER A 39 4.99 5.06 10.45
C SER A 39 4.05 4.07 11.10
N LYS A 40 4.47 2.81 11.14
CA LYS A 40 3.72 1.73 11.78
C LYS A 40 4.69 0.79 12.48
N TRP A 41 4.39 0.45 13.75
CA TRP A 41 5.15 -0.53 14.50
C TRP A 41 4.48 -1.90 14.39
N ASN A 42 5.25 -2.92 14.03
CA ASN A 42 4.74 -4.27 13.81
C ASN A 42 5.24 -5.29 14.83
N PHE A 43 5.58 -4.85 16.06
CA PHE A 43 6.11 -5.66 17.17
C PHE A 43 7.57 -6.14 16.98
N ILE A 44 8.14 -5.94 15.79
CA ILE A 44 9.52 -6.29 15.49
C ILE A 44 10.29 -5.05 15.08
N ASN A 45 9.75 -4.27 14.16
CA ASN A 45 10.37 -3.08 13.60
C ASN A 45 9.36 -1.96 13.44
N THR A 46 9.83 -0.72 13.42
CA THR A 46 9.05 0.40 12.90
C THR A 46 9.28 0.49 11.41
N VAL A 47 8.19 0.54 10.65
CA VAL A 47 8.21 0.65 9.20
C VAL A 47 7.71 2.04 8.83
N TYR A 48 8.37 2.68 7.86
CA TYR A 48 8.06 4.05 7.44
C TYR A 48 7.55 4.05 6.01
N TYR A 49 6.55 4.88 5.75
CA TYR A 49 5.89 4.93 4.45
C TYR A 49 5.77 6.36 3.94
N LYS A 50 5.93 6.54 2.64
CA LYS A 50 5.62 7.79 1.94
C LYS A 50 4.68 7.49 0.77
N VAL A 51 3.55 8.17 0.72
CA VAL A 51 2.57 7.97 -0.34
C VAL A 51 3.10 8.57 -1.64
N ILE A 52 3.22 7.75 -2.68
CA ILE A 52 3.70 8.16 -4.00
C ILE A 52 2.61 8.11 -5.07
N GLY A 53 1.49 7.49 -4.79
CA GLY A 53 0.37 7.42 -5.72
C GLY A 53 -0.90 6.94 -5.03
N ILE A 54 -2.03 7.33 -5.60
CA ILE A 54 -3.35 6.91 -5.15
C ILE A 54 -4.13 6.47 -6.37
N ASN A 55 -4.65 5.23 -6.35
CA ASN A 55 -5.51 4.69 -7.39
C ASN A 55 -6.81 4.20 -6.76
N ASN A 56 -7.84 5.04 -6.83
CA ASN A 56 -9.15 4.75 -6.25
C ASN A 56 -9.88 3.58 -6.92
N ASP A 57 -9.44 3.16 -8.09
CA ASP A 57 -10.03 2.02 -8.81
C ASP A 57 -9.42 0.69 -8.39
N ASN A 58 -8.45 0.70 -7.48
CA ASN A 58 -7.78 -0.49 -7.00
C ASN A 58 -8.25 -0.84 -5.58
N VAL A 59 -8.27 -2.13 -5.25
CA VAL A 59 -8.58 -2.64 -3.90
C VAL A 59 -7.51 -2.20 -2.90
N ARG A 60 -6.26 -2.09 -3.35
CA ARG A 60 -5.15 -1.51 -2.60
C ARG A 60 -4.83 -0.14 -3.19
N PRO A 61 -5.56 0.90 -2.77
CA PRO A 61 -5.51 2.19 -3.46
C PRO A 61 -4.26 3.03 -3.16
N ILE A 62 -3.52 2.73 -2.10
CA ILE A 62 -2.42 3.56 -1.65
C ILE A 62 -1.09 2.93 -2.04
N LYS A 63 -0.36 3.59 -2.95
CA LYS A 63 0.97 3.17 -3.35
C LYS A 63 2.01 3.95 -2.56
N VAL A 64 2.92 3.24 -1.91
CA VAL A 64 3.90 3.84 -0.99
C VAL A 64 5.31 3.34 -1.24
N ILE A 65 6.30 4.18 -0.91
CA ILE A 65 7.65 3.73 -0.66
C ILE A 65 7.71 3.28 0.80
N ARG A 66 8.11 2.05 1.03
CA ARG A 66 8.28 1.47 2.36
C ARG A 66 9.75 1.43 2.72
N VAL A 67 10.10 1.95 3.90
CA VAL A 67 11.45 1.93 4.43
C VAL A 67 11.47 1.16 5.74
N VAL A 68 12.28 0.10 5.79
CA VAL A 68 12.66 -0.56 7.05
C VAL A 68 14.07 -0.06 7.38
N LYS A 69 14.20 0.72 8.45
CA LYS A 69 15.43 1.46 8.78
C LYS A 69 16.68 0.57 8.70
N ASN A 70 17.64 0.99 7.87
CA ASN A 70 18.93 0.32 7.66
C ASN A 70 18.84 -1.12 7.15
N ARG A 71 17.71 -1.53 6.57
CA ARG A 71 17.49 -2.89 6.07
C ARG A 71 16.98 -2.95 4.65
N ASN A 72 15.89 -2.24 4.36
CA ASN A 72 15.18 -2.45 3.11
C ASN A 72 14.39 -1.21 2.67
N ILE A 73 14.33 -1.02 1.36
CA ILE A 73 13.48 -0.02 0.71
C ILE A 73 12.76 -0.73 -0.43
N ASP A 74 11.43 -0.67 -0.45
CA ASP A 74 10.63 -1.23 -1.55
C ASP A 74 9.40 -0.37 -1.82
N ILE A 75 8.65 -0.75 -2.84
CA ILE A 75 7.40 -0.09 -3.21
C ILE A 75 6.30 -1.12 -3.09
N ILE A 76 5.28 -0.80 -2.32
CA ILE A 76 4.13 -1.68 -2.11
C ILE A 76 2.83 -0.90 -2.25
N GLU A 77 1.74 -1.64 -2.34
CA GLU A 77 0.39 -1.09 -2.32
C GLU A 77 -0.29 -1.49 -1.02
N LEU A 78 -0.95 -0.54 -0.37
CA LEU A 78 -1.61 -0.75 0.91
C LEU A 78 -3.13 -0.71 0.78
N TYR A 79 -3.80 -1.53 1.59
CA TYR A 79 -5.23 -1.38 1.86
C TYR A 79 -5.47 -0.14 2.71
N LEU A 80 -6.69 0.40 2.64
CA LEU A 80 -7.06 1.56 3.45
C LEU A 80 -6.97 1.26 4.95
N GLU A 81 -7.31 0.06 5.36
CA GLU A 81 -7.25 -0.36 6.77
C GLU A 81 -5.82 -0.29 7.33
N ASP A 82 -4.83 -0.57 6.51
CA ASP A 82 -3.42 -0.48 6.91
C ASP A 82 -3.03 0.95 7.29
N TYR A 83 -3.59 1.94 6.59
CA TYR A 83 -3.34 3.34 6.88
C TYR A 83 -3.95 3.77 8.22
N GLY A 84 -5.13 3.25 8.56
CA GLY A 84 -5.85 3.63 9.77
C GLY A 84 -5.12 3.36 11.08
N SER A 85 -4.13 2.46 11.08
CA SER A 85 -3.33 2.11 12.26
C SER A 85 -1.96 2.76 12.28
N CYS A 86 -1.68 3.70 11.39
CA CYS A 86 -0.38 4.35 11.25
C CYS A 86 -0.34 5.70 11.96
N ASN A 87 0.87 6.13 12.35
CA ASN A 87 1.13 7.44 12.94
C ASN A 87 1.71 8.37 11.87
N ASN A 88 1.25 9.61 11.82
CA ASN A 88 1.79 10.59 10.89
C ASN A 88 3.20 11.00 11.30
N ILE A 89 4.08 11.15 10.31
CA ILE A 89 5.43 11.69 10.47
C ILE A 89 5.64 12.80 9.44
N SER A 90 6.67 13.64 9.66
CA SER A 90 7.01 14.69 8.71
C SER A 90 7.71 14.11 7.48
N ARG A 91 7.63 14.83 6.35
CA ARG A 91 8.40 14.47 5.14
C ARG A 91 9.90 14.50 5.40
N GLU A 92 10.36 15.48 6.17
CA GLU A 92 11.77 15.62 6.53
C GLU A 92 12.27 14.39 7.28
N GLU A 93 11.51 13.92 8.27
CA GLU A 93 11.83 12.71 9.02
C GLU A 93 11.90 11.49 8.11
N PHE A 94 10.94 11.34 7.22
CA PHE A 94 10.95 10.24 6.25
C PHE A 94 12.14 10.33 5.29
N ASP A 95 12.40 11.51 4.72
CA ASP A 95 13.49 11.71 3.76
C ASP A 95 14.85 11.43 4.39
N ASP A 96 15.06 11.82 5.66
CA ASP A 96 16.28 11.51 6.40
C ASP A 96 16.46 10.01 6.60
N LEU A 97 15.40 9.30 6.98
CA LEU A 97 15.41 7.84 7.14
C LEU A 97 15.65 7.12 5.82
N TYR A 98 15.03 7.61 4.75
CA TYR A 98 15.22 7.07 3.41
C TYR A 98 16.69 7.19 2.96
N SER A 99 17.26 8.37 3.12
CA SER A 99 18.66 8.65 2.75
C SER A 99 19.64 7.81 3.57
N GLU A 100 19.42 7.73 4.88
CA GLU A 100 20.24 6.91 5.78
C GLU A 100 20.18 5.43 5.41
N THR A 101 18.99 4.92 5.15
CA THR A 101 18.78 3.52 4.76
C THR A 101 19.40 3.22 3.41
N LEU A 102 19.24 4.12 2.44
CA LEU A 102 19.82 3.97 1.10
C LEU A 102 21.34 3.92 1.17
N GLU A 103 21.95 4.80 1.97
CA GLU A 103 23.39 4.81 2.21
C GLU A 103 23.87 3.50 2.83
N THR A 104 23.18 2.99 3.84
CA THR A 104 23.51 1.72 4.49
C THR A 104 23.45 0.55 3.52
N ILE A 105 22.41 0.49 2.69
CA ILE A 105 22.25 -0.58 1.68
C ILE A 105 23.37 -0.48 0.63
N SER A 106 23.67 0.72 0.14
CA SER A 106 24.72 0.97 -0.85
C SER A 106 26.09 0.56 -0.33
N ASN A 107 26.42 0.92 0.91
CA ASN A 107 27.69 0.55 1.55
C ASN A 107 27.81 -0.96 1.72
N TYR A 108 26.72 -1.65 2.04
CA TYR A 108 26.71 -3.11 2.14
C TYR A 108 27.12 -3.77 0.82
N TYR A 109 26.54 -3.31 -0.28
CA TYR A 109 26.85 -3.85 -1.61
C TYR A 109 28.25 -3.45 -2.10
N GLU A 110 28.75 -2.30 -1.73
CA GLU A 110 30.10 -1.84 -2.09
C GLU A 110 31.21 -2.62 -1.38
N GLN A 111 30.91 -3.19 -0.21
CA GLN A 111 31.87 -3.97 0.56
C GLN A 111 32.07 -5.41 0.04
N GLU A 112 31.22 -5.84 -0.87
CA GLU A 112 31.36 -7.12 -1.55
C GLU A 112 32.25 -6.98 -2.78
#